data_370ff3d908086180747734ab8b07d17c
#
_entry.id   370ff3d908086180747734ab8b07d17c
#
_cell.length_a   1.000
_cell.length_b   1.000
_cell.length_c   1.000
_cell.angle_alpha   90.00
_cell.angle_beta   90.00
_cell.angle_gamma   90.00
#
_symmetry.space_group_name_H-M   'P 1'
#
loop_
_entity.id
_entity.type
_entity.pdbx_description
1 polymer ?
#
loop_
_entity_poly.entity_id
_entity_poly.type
_entity_poly.pdbx_seq_one_letter_code
_entity_poly.pdbx_strand_id
1 'polypeptide(L)'
;MNLGIDLLPERCDVVVVGAGPAGSAAAQLLAKAGRSVVLVDQHAFPRDKVCGDGLIPDAHHALARLGVLDAVMAEARSSTTLTCIAPRGGRIDVPGRLAVLPRKRLDEIVCSAAVGAGARMFAPLRFVAPLREGGDAEGGGTDGGRVIGATVAQGDVRRQILAPWLVLASGAQPQATLAAGMCTRRTPSGIALRGYIRNAAMSARITSLEVVWHKKLSPGYGWIFPCGDDVFNIGVGVAQSEREGSNGRQHKVRHVNLREVFAAFQSLYAPARDLVAGGRWLAEPGEELKGAPLRCSLEGARLEAPGMLVAGEAAGSTYAFTGEGIGKAMETGIHAAEAILASADDAAVRADYAARVLALKPRFDMYEQANRANEHPWLIDLLVWSAKRSPRRVQRMAGVLEETHIPTDAVTVRGVLRRIFDRR
;
A
#
# COMPACT_ATOMS: atom_id res chain seq x y z
N MET A 1 20.26 12.72 -5.96
CA MET A 1 19.57 11.69 -5.18
C MET A 1 20.00 10.28 -5.64
N ASN A 2 19.99 9.96 -6.90
CA ASN A 2 20.33 8.61 -7.41
C ASN A 2 21.84 8.42 -7.56
N LEU A 3 22.48 7.65 -6.68
CA LEU A 3 23.89 7.27 -6.76
C LEU A 3 24.03 5.96 -7.57
N GLY A 4 25.15 5.83 -8.30
CA GLY A 4 25.46 4.62 -9.05
C GLY A 4 26.13 3.55 -8.19
N ILE A 5 26.17 2.31 -8.71
CA ILE A 5 26.75 1.15 -8.01
C ILE A 5 28.24 1.31 -7.67
N ASP A 6 28.98 2.11 -8.45
CA ASP A 6 30.41 2.34 -8.23
C ASP A 6 30.71 3.10 -6.93
N LEU A 7 29.73 3.88 -6.44
CA LEU A 7 29.80 4.63 -5.17
C LEU A 7 29.25 3.85 -3.97
N LEU A 8 28.84 2.57 -4.18
CA LEU A 8 28.30 1.75 -3.11
C LEU A 8 29.38 1.45 -2.07
N PRO A 9 29.15 1.73 -0.77
CA PRO A 9 30.13 1.41 0.27
C PRO A 9 30.18 -0.11 0.49
N GLU A 10 31.32 -0.59 0.96
CA GLU A 10 31.50 -2.00 1.33
C GLU A 10 30.67 -2.37 2.57
N ARG A 11 30.38 -1.39 3.43
CA ARG A 11 29.74 -1.59 4.72
C ARG A 11 28.87 -0.42 5.13
N CYS A 12 27.76 -0.70 5.83
CA CYS A 12 26.91 0.28 6.51
C CYS A 12 26.22 -0.36 7.73
N ASP A 13 25.47 0.42 8.53
CA ASP A 13 24.70 -0.12 9.65
C ASP A 13 23.40 -0.80 9.19
N VAL A 14 22.73 -0.23 8.20
CA VAL A 14 21.46 -0.77 7.69
C VAL A 14 21.37 -0.62 6.18
N VAL A 15 21.06 -1.73 5.50
CA VAL A 15 20.61 -1.73 4.10
C VAL A 15 19.09 -1.72 4.08
N VAL A 16 18.48 -0.76 3.37
CA VAL A 16 17.05 -0.68 3.15
C VAL A 16 16.77 -0.93 1.67
N VAL A 17 15.96 -1.93 1.36
CA VAL A 17 15.59 -2.34 -0.01
C VAL A 17 14.20 -1.84 -0.37
N GLY A 18 14.11 -0.92 -1.30
CA GLY A 18 12.90 -0.24 -1.75
C GLY A 18 12.76 1.14 -1.13
N ALA A 19 12.83 2.20 -1.95
CA ALA A 19 12.68 3.60 -1.55
C ALA A 19 11.22 4.11 -1.65
N GLY A 20 10.24 3.22 -1.54
CA GLY A 20 8.83 3.57 -1.37
C GLY A 20 8.54 4.08 0.05
N PRO A 21 7.26 4.30 0.40
CA PRO A 21 6.87 4.88 1.70
C PRO A 21 7.49 4.18 2.90
N ALA A 22 7.48 2.83 2.94
CA ALA A 22 8.04 2.08 4.07
C ALA A 22 9.56 2.22 4.20
N GLY A 23 10.28 2.02 3.10
CA GLY A 23 11.75 2.06 3.14
C GLY A 23 12.28 3.47 3.37
N SER A 24 11.68 4.48 2.75
CA SER A 24 12.05 5.88 2.98
C SER A 24 11.77 6.32 4.42
N ALA A 25 10.65 5.87 5.01
CA ALA A 25 10.35 6.14 6.42
C ALA A 25 11.38 5.49 7.36
N ALA A 26 11.71 4.23 7.13
CA ALA A 26 12.74 3.53 7.91
C ALA A 26 14.12 4.21 7.76
N ALA A 27 14.51 4.48 6.51
CA ALA A 27 15.82 5.09 6.23
C ALA A 27 15.97 6.47 6.86
N GLN A 28 14.89 7.29 6.83
CA GLN A 28 14.90 8.62 7.43
C GLN A 28 15.13 8.57 8.95
N LEU A 29 14.40 7.73 9.67
CA LEU A 29 14.52 7.64 11.12
C LEU A 29 15.87 7.06 11.55
N LEU A 30 16.35 6.03 10.87
CA LEU A 30 17.66 5.45 11.13
C LEU A 30 18.78 6.46 10.89
N ALA A 31 18.74 7.20 9.78
CA ALA A 31 19.72 8.22 9.45
C ALA A 31 19.68 9.40 10.44
N LYS A 32 18.48 9.88 10.83
CA LYS A 32 18.32 10.91 11.89
C LYS A 32 18.93 10.48 13.22
N ALA A 33 18.94 9.18 13.51
CA ALA A 33 19.57 8.63 14.71
C ALA A 33 21.09 8.36 14.55
N GLY A 34 21.71 8.84 13.47
CA GLY A 34 23.14 8.74 13.22
C GLY A 34 23.61 7.39 12.66
N ARG A 35 22.70 6.51 12.21
CA ARG A 35 23.07 5.26 11.56
C ARG A 35 23.50 5.51 10.12
N SER A 36 24.52 4.82 9.65
CA SER A 36 24.90 4.79 8.23
C SER A 36 23.89 3.92 7.47
N VAL A 37 23.08 4.56 6.61
CA VAL A 37 21.99 3.89 5.88
C VAL A 37 22.26 3.91 4.38
N VAL A 38 22.20 2.72 3.76
CA VAL A 38 22.16 2.55 2.32
C VAL A 38 20.72 2.20 1.92
N LEU A 39 20.08 3.09 1.17
CA LEU A 39 18.74 2.92 0.61
C LEU A 39 18.87 2.55 -0.87
N VAL A 40 18.31 1.43 -1.32
CA VAL A 40 18.38 0.97 -2.70
C VAL A 40 16.99 0.87 -3.32
N ASP A 41 16.83 1.30 -4.58
CA ASP A 41 15.61 1.06 -5.36
C ASP A 41 15.98 0.64 -6.79
N GLN A 42 15.18 -0.28 -7.35
CA GLN A 42 15.40 -0.78 -8.72
C GLN A 42 15.08 0.24 -9.80
N HIS A 43 14.41 1.34 -9.46
CA HIS A 43 14.07 2.43 -10.38
C HIS A 43 14.69 3.74 -9.92
N ALA A 44 15.22 4.51 -10.85
CA ALA A 44 15.66 5.87 -10.59
C ALA A 44 14.49 6.77 -10.18
N PHE A 45 14.72 7.66 -9.23
CA PHE A 45 13.73 8.62 -8.73
C PHE A 45 13.83 9.97 -9.46
N PRO A 46 12.71 10.67 -9.68
CA PRO A 46 11.33 10.29 -9.30
C PRO A 46 10.75 9.23 -10.25
N ARG A 47 10.03 8.25 -9.68
CA ARG A 47 9.44 7.13 -10.43
C ARG A 47 7.93 7.04 -10.27
N ASP A 48 7.25 6.53 -11.29
CA ASP A 48 5.83 6.18 -11.18
C ASP A 48 5.65 4.87 -10.37
N LYS A 49 4.53 4.78 -9.65
CA LYS A 49 4.06 3.58 -8.97
C LYS A 49 2.54 3.52 -9.07
N VAL A 50 2.02 2.44 -9.59
CA VAL A 50 0.56 2.24 -9.70
C VAL A 50 -0.09 2.28 -8.33
N CYS A 51 -1.03 3.21 -8.14
CA CYS A 51 -1.74 3.50 -6.91
C CYS A 51 -2.98 4.35 -7.21
N GLY A 52 -3.97 4.38 -6.31
CA GLY A 52 -5.04 5.37 -6.32
C GLY A 52 -4.61 6.75 -5.82
N ASP A 53 -3.40 6.85 -5.20
CA ASP A 53 -2.79 8.10 -4.71
C ASP A 53 -3.54 8.78 -3.55
N GLY A 54 -4.59 8.15 -3.03
CA GLY A 54 -5.36 8.66 -1.89
C GLY A 54 -4.54 8.60 -0.59
N LEU A 55 -4.54 9.71 0.11
CA LEU A 55 -3.97 9.86 1.46
C LEU A 55 -5.12 10.00 2.45
N ILE A 56 -5.29 9.01 3.29
CA ILE A 56 -6.26 9.00 4.38
C ILE A 56 -5.57 9.39 5.69
N PRO A 57 -6.29 9.58 6.78
CA PRO A 57 -5.73 10.06 8.04
C PRO A 57 -4.52 9.29 8.58
N ASP A 58 -4.44 7.99 8.41
CA ASP A 58 -3.28 7.19 8.82
C ASP A 58 -2.00 7.61 8.08
N ALA A 59 -2.11 7.90 6.77
CA ALA A 59 -1.00 8.45 6.00
C ALA A 59 -0.60 9.83 6.50
N HIS A 60 -1.57 10.70 6.85
CA HIS A 60 -1.28 12.01 7.42
C HIS A 60 -0.53 11.90 8.75
N HIS A 61 -0.92 10.96 9.63
CA HIS A 61 -0.23 10.72 10.91
C HIS A 61 1.22 10.25 10.69
N ALA A 62 1.44 9.33 9.77
CA ALA A 62 2.78 8.85 9.45
C ALA A 62 3.65 9.96 8.82
N LEU A 63 3.10 10.76 7.89
CA LEU A 63 3.79 11.90 7.28
C LEU A 63 4.13 12.98 8.31
N ALA A 64 3.22 13.28 9.24
CA ALA A 64 3.48 14.21 10.34
C ALA A 64 4.62 13.72 11.24
N ARG A 65 4.64 12.44 11.57
CA ARG A 65 5.72 11.82 12.36
C ARG A 65 7.08 11.89 11.67
N LEU A 66 7.10 11.79 10.34
CA LEU A 66 8.31 11.96 9.53
C LEU A 66 8.69 13.44 9.34
N GLY A 67 7.82 14.37 9.70
CA GLY A 67 8.04 15.83 9.54
C GLY A 67 7.91 16.31 8.08
N VAL A 68 7.17 15.58 7.25
CA VAL A 68 6.99 15.90 5.82
C VAL A 68 5.53 16.18 5.43
N LEU A 69 4.60 16.19 6.41
CA LEU A 69 3.18 16.39 6.14
C LEU A 69 2.92 17.72 5.42
N ASP A 70 3.51 18.83 5.90
CA ASP A 70 3.28 20.15 5.32
C ASP A 70 3.78 20.23 3.87
N ALA A 71 4.95 19.63 3.57
CA ALA A 71 5.49 19.56 2.22
C ALA A 71 4.57 18.75 1.29
N VAL A 72 4.01 17.65 1.78
CA VAL A 72 3.05 16.82 1.02
C VAL A 72 1.75 17.58 0.80
N MET A 73 1.20 18.20 1.84
CA MET A 73 -0.08 18.92 1.76
C MET A 73 -0.02 20.19 0.93
N ALA A 74 1.16 20.81 0.78
CA ALA A 74 1.35 21.97 -0.10
C ALA A 74 1.15 21.62 -1.59
N GLU A 75 1.34 20.36 -1.96
CA GLU A 75 1.22 19.89 -3.36
C GLU A 75 -0.01 19.00 -3.57
N ALA A 76 -0.54 18.39 -2.51
CA ALA A 76 -1.66 17.48 -2.60
C ALA A 76 -3.00 18.21 -2.82
N ARG A 77 -3.88 17.60 -3.61
CA ARG A 77 -5.27 18.02 -3.68
C ARG A 77 -6.02 17.56 -2.44
N SER A 78 -6.35 18.48 -1.54
CA SER A 78 -7.15 18.19 -0.34
C SER A 78 -8.60 17.92 -0.68
N SER A 79 -9.22 17.00 0.06
CA SER A 79 -10.65 16.72 0.04
C SER A 79 -11.16 16.45 1.45
N THR A 80 -12.40 16.86 1.72
CA THR A 80 -13.06 16.61 3.01
C THR A 80 -14.06 15.45 2.94
N THR A 81 -14.15 14.78 1.80
CA THR A 81 -15.23 13.84 1.54
C THR A 81 -14.76 12.64 0.70
N LEU A 82 -15.09 11.45 1.19
CA LEU A 82 -15.10 10.22 0.43
C LEU A 82 -16.54 9.89 0.01
N THR A 83 -16.81 9.89 -1.28
CA THR A 83 -18.11 9.55 -1.84
C THR A 83 -18.18 8.05 -2.16
N CYS A 84 -19.09 7.35 -1.51
CA CYS A 84 -19.36 5.94 -1.74
C CYS A 84 -20.63 5.77 -2.58
N ILE A 85 -20.51 5.10 -3.71
CA ILE A 85 -21.63 4.84 -4.65
C ILE A 85 -21.94 3.34 -4.64
N ALA A 86 -23.15 3.00 -4.20
CA ALA A 86 -23.66 1.63 -4.12
C ALA A 86 -24.17 1.11 -5.47
N PRO A 87 -24.28 -0.21 -5.65
CA PRO A 87 -24.70 -0.84 -6.92
C PRO A 87 -26.03 -0.34 -7.51
N ARG A 88 -26.98 0.05 -6.67
CA ARG A 88 -28.29 0.59 -7.07
C ARG A 88 -28.32 2.12 -7.17
N GLY A 89 -27.15 2.77 -7.24
CA GLY A 89 -27.02 4.23 -7.33
C GLY A 89 -27.21 4.99 -6.00
N GLY A 90 -27.35 4.28 -4.89
CA GLY A 90 -27.31 4.93 -3.57
C GLY A 90 -25.97 5.59 -3.35
N ARG A 91 -25.96 6.85 -2.85
CA ARG A 91 -24.75 7.63 -2.59
C ARG A 91 -24.73 8.06 -1.14
N ILE A 92 -23.57 8.01 -0.50
CA ILE A 92 -23.26 8.68 0.78
C ILE A 92 -21.91 9.37 0.67
N ASP A 93 -21.81 10.48 1.38
CA ASP A 93 -20.60 11.24 1.53
C ASP A 93 -20.08 11.05 2.96
N VAL A 94 -18.92 10.41 3.09
CA VAL A 94 -18.26 10.15 4.37
C VAL A 94 -17.25 11.25 4.59
N PRO A 95 -17.39 12.07 5.65
CA PRO A 95 -16.44 13.12 5.95
C PRO A 95 -15.10 12.54 6.41
N GLY A 96 -13.99 13.21 6.08
CA GLY A 96 -12.65 12.82 6.50
C GLY A 96 -11.60 13.82 6.01
N ARG A 97 -10.43 13.81 6.64
CA ARG A 97 -9.26 14.56 6.18
C ARG A 97 -8.54 13.74 5.13
N LEU A 98 -8.79 14.04 3.87
CA LEU A 98 -8.29 13.29 2.73
C LEU A 98 -7.42 14.19 1.85
N ALA A 99 -6.51 13.57 1.12
CA ALA A 99 -5.76 14.24 0.07
C ALA A 99 -5.43 13.27 -1.05
N VAL A 100 -5.08 13.78 -2.21
CA VAL A 100 -4.59 13.01 -3.35
C VAL A 100 -3.28 13.62 -3.82
N LEU A 101 -2.21 12.81 -3.83
CA LEU A 101 -0.93 13.22 -4.39
C LEU A 101 -0.35 12.05 -5.20
N PRO A 102 -0.09 12.22 -6.50
CA PRO A 102 0.51 11.17 -7.31
C PRO A 102 1.78 10.60 -6.67
N ARG A 103 1.86 9.27 -6.63
CA ARG A 103 2.96 8.53 -5.99
C ARG A 103 4.34 8.95 -6.49
N LYS A 104 4.45 9.38 -7.73
CA LYS A 104 5.70 9.91 -8.27
C LYS A 104 6.23 11.06 -7.40
N ARG A 105 5.34 11.96 -6.98
CA ARG A 105 5.70 13.12 -6.17
C ARG A 105 5.75 12.79 -4.67
N LEU A 106 4.78 12.05 -4.17
CA LEU A 106 4.78 11.61 -2.76
C LEU A 106 6.07 10.85 -2.41
N ASP A 107 6.41 9.83 -3.21
CA ASP A 107 7.58 9.00 -2.94
C ASP A 107 8.87 9.82 -3.05
N GLU A 108 8.94 10.80 -3.97
CA GLU A 108 10.06 11.73 -4.09
C GLU A 108 10.24 12.60 -2.84
N ILE A 109 9.15 13.17 -2.30
CA ILE A 109 9.21 13.99 -1.08
C ILE A 109 9.72 13.16 0.11
N VAL A 110 9.13 11.97 0.34
CA VAL A 110 9.51 11.12 1.47
C VAL A 110 10.93 10.57 1.33
N CYS A 111 11.34 10.19 0.12
CA CYS A 111 12.70 9.74 -0.15
C CYS A 111 13.72 10.87 0.00
N SER A 112 13.40 12.09 -0.48
CA SER A 112 14.27 13.26 -0.33
C SER A 112 14.48 13.62 1.15
N ALA A 113 13.46 13.45 1.99
CA ALA A 113 13.58 13.64 3.43
C ALA A 113 14.51 12.59 4.07
N ALA A 114 14.50 11.34 3.60
CA ALA A 114 15.44 10.32 4.04
C ALA A 114 16.89 10.66 3.64
N VAL A 115 17.09 11.13 2.39
CA VAL A 115 18.41 11.56 1.92
C VAL A 115 18.87 12.81 2.66
N GLY A 116 17.99 13.78 2.88
CA GLY A 116 18.28 14.98 3.69
C GLY A 116 18.65 14.66 5.15
N ALA A 117 18.18 13.55 5.69
CA ALA A 117 18.54 13.04 7.01
C ALA A 117 19.91 12.31 7.03
N GLY A 118 20.52 12.06 5.87
CA GLY A 118 21.82 11.41 5.76
C GLY A 118 21.82 10.02 5.12
N ALA A 119 20.66 9.46 4.75
CA ALA A 119 20.62 8.20 4.03
C ALA A 119 21.21 8.34 2.61
N ARG A 120 22.00 7.36 2.18
CA ARG A 120 22.58 7.34 0.83
C ARG A 120 21.69 6.52 -0.10
N MET A 121 21.09 7.19 -1.09
CA MET A 121 20.16 6.57 -2.06
C MET A 121 20.91 6.10 -3.31
N PHE A 122 20.77 4.81 -3.61
CA PHE A 122 21.36 4.16 -4.79
C PHE A 122 20.24 3.65 -5.71
N ALA A 123 20.17 4.19 -6.92
CA ALA A 123 19.21 3.80 -7.95
C ALA A 123 19.71 4.17 -9.35
N PRO A 124 19.37 3.37 -10.37
CA PRO A 124 18.63 2.11 -10.27
C PRO A 124 19.51 0.95 -9.79
N LEU A 125 19.22 0.37 -8.65
CA LEU A 125 19.91 -0.82 -8.11
C LEU A 125 18.89 -1.89 -7.70
N ARG A 126 19.02 -3.08 -8.29
CA ARG A 126 18.14 -4.22 -7.99
C ARG A 126 18.72 -5.06 -6.85
N PHE A 127 17.93 -5.35 -5.85
CA PHE A 127 18.24 -6.36 -4.85
C PHE A 127 18.26 -7.75 -5.50
N VAL A 128 19.31 -8.55 -5.22
CA VAL A 128 19.48 -9.90 -5.75
C VAL A 128 19.18 -10.94 -4.69
N ALA A 129 19.90 -10.87 -3.56
CA ALA A 129 19.76 -11.82 -2.45
C ALA A 129 20.32 -11.20 -1.16
N PRO A 130 19.91 -11.68 0.04
CA PRO A 130 20.61 -11.38 1.28
C PRO A 130 21.99 -12.06 1.29
N LEU A 131 22.96 -11.46 1.95
CA LEU A 131 24.19 -12.15 2.33
C LEU A 131 23.98 -12.78 3.71
N ARG A 132 24.40 -14.05 3.87
CA ARG A 132 24.21 -14.81 5.10
C ARG A 132 25.53 -15.29 5.68
N GLU A 133 25.61 -15.44 7.01
CA GLU A 133 26.71 -16.11 7.68
C GLU A 133 26.79 -17.57 7.22
N GLY A 134 28.02 -18.04 6.89
CA GLY A 134 28.24 -19.40 6.43
C GLY A 134 28.13 -19.61 4.91
N GLY A 135 27.85 -18.53 4.14
CA GLY A 135 27.69 -18.60 2.67
C GLY A 135 26.27 -18.97 2.23
N ASP A 136 26.01 -18.81 0.94
CA ASP A 136 24.74 -19.20 0.33
C ASP A 136 24.62 -20.72 0.35
N ALA A 137 23.70 -21.28 1.13
CA ALA A 137 23.26 -22.65 0.95
C ALA A 137 22.65 -22.77 -0.44
N GLU A 138 23.24 -23.53 -1.34
CA GLU A 138 22.67 -23.87 -2.64
C GLU A 138 21.26 -24.43 -2.41
N GLY A 139 20.25 -23.63 -2.77
CA GLY A 139 18.86 -24.08 -2.68
C GLY A 139 17.84 -23.17 -2.00
N GLY A 140 18.18 -21.96 -1.56
CA GLY A 140 17.19 -20.96 -1.08
C GLY A 140 16.43 -21.38 0.20
N GLY A 141 17.03 -22.25 1.04
CA GLY A 141 16.43 -22.70 2.29
C GLY A 141 16.31 -21.56 3.32
N THR A 142 15.16 -21.51 4.01
CA THR A 142 14.84 -20.55 5.08
C THR A 142 15.69 -20.70 6.35
N ASP A 143 16.47 -21.78 6.45
CA ASP A 143 17.30 -22.16 7.58
C ASP A 143 18.78 -21.72 7.45
N GLY A 144 19.07 -20.80 6.51
CA GLY A 144 20.38 -20.17 6.38
C GLY A 144 20.69 -19.26 7.57
N GLY A 145 21.99 -19.10 7.88
CA GLY A 145 22.49 -18.29 8.98
C GLY A 145 21.95 -16.84 9.00
N ARG A 146 22.41 -16.06 9.99
CA ARG A 146 22.07 -14.64 10.15
C ARG A 146 22.35 -13.86 8.85
N VAL A 147 21.46 -12.97 8.47
CA VAL A 147 21.71 -12.00 7.39
C VAL A 147 22.72 -10.97 7.86
N ILE A 148 23.76 -10.78 7.06
CA ILE A 148 24.90 -9.89 7.31
C ILE A 148 25.12 -8.87 6.20
N GLY A 149 24.13 -8.72 5.30
CA GLY A 149 24.21 -7.78 4.20
C GLY A 149 23.30 -8.12 3.03
N ALA A 150 23.61 -7.55 1.88
CA ALA A 150 22.86 -7.75 0.64
C ALA A 150 23.76 -7.78 -0.58
N THR A 151 23.37 -8.58 -1.59
CA THR A 151 23.87 -8.51 -2.95
C THR A 151 22.90 -7.66 -3.78
N VAL A 152 23.44 -6.65 -4.48
CA VAL A 152 22.70 -5.77 -5.38
C VAL A 152 23.30 -5.77 -6.77
N ALA A 153 22.54 -5.37 -7.78
CA ALA A 153 22.99 -5.35 -9.17
C ALA A 153 22.49 -4.10 -9.93
N GLN A 154 23.33 -3.61 -10.82
CA GLN A 154 23.00 -2.60 -11.84
C GLN A 154 23.41 -3.13 -13.21
N GLY A 155 22.46 -3.47 -14.06
CA GLY A 155 22.75 -4.27 -15.26
C GLY A 155 23.40 -5.60 -14.90
N ASP A 156 24.55 -5.89 -15.48
CA ASP A 156 25.33 -7.10 -15.23
C ASP A 156 26.32 -6.98 -14.06
N VAL A 157 26.55 -5.77 -13.56
CA VAL A 157 27.45 -5.52 -12.43
C VAL A 157 26.76 -5.90 -11.12
N ARG A 158 27.43 -6.75 -10.34
CA ARG A 158 26.99 -7.13 -8.98
C ARG A 158 27.97 -6.61 -7.94
N ARG A 159 27.42 -6.15 -6.81
CA ARG A 159 28.20 -5.74 -5.64
C ARG A 159 27.55 -6.28 -4.37
N GLN A 160 28.38 -6.50 -3.37
CA GLN A 160 27.96 -6.90 -2.05
C GLN A 160 28.16 -5.72 -1.09
N ILE A 161 27.24 -5.57 -0.13
CA ILE A 161 27.36 -4.64 0.96
C ILE A 161 27.07 -5.36 2.28
N LEU A 162 27.98 -5.22 3.23
CA LEU A 162 27.83 -5.77 4.58
C LEU A 162 27.02 -4.83 5.46
N ALA A 163 26.06 -5.38 6.19
CA ALA A 163 25.28 -4.64 7.18
C ALA A 163 24.71 -5.60 8.23
N PRO A 164 24.72 -5.25 9.51
CA PRO A 164 24.08 -6.05 10.56
C PRO A 164 22.55 -6.14 10.41
N TRP A 165 21.94 -5.21 9.66
CA TRP A 165 20.49 -5.19 9.42
C TRP A 165 20.14 -4.97 7.96
N LEU A 166 19.17 -5.75 7.49
CA LEU A 166 18.50 -5.59 6.20
C LEU A 166 17.02 -5.31 6.44
N VAL A 167 16.50 -4.17 5.96
CA VAL A 167 15.05 -3.86 5.93
C VAL A 167 14.54 -4.07 4.52
N LEU A 168 13.71 -5.09 4.32
CA LEU A 168 13.13 -5.44 3.03
C LEU A 168 11.77 -4.77 2.86
N ALA A 169 11.73 -3.65 2.14
CA ALA A 169 10.55 -2.81 1.86
C ALA A 169 10.22 -2.75 0.36
N SER A 170 10.36 -3.88 -0.32
CA SER A 170 10.34 -4.03 -1.80
C SER A 170 8.96 -3.88 -2.45
N GLY A 171 7.90 -3.64 -1.67
CA GLY A 171 6.52 -3.51 -2.17
C GLY A 171 5.87 -4.86 -2.50
N ALA A 172 4.81 -4.84 -3.31
CA ALA A 172 3.97 -6.01 -3.59
C ALA A 172 4.60 -7.07 -4.50
N GLN A 173 5.63 -6.72 -5.25
CA GLN A 173 6.31 -7.67 -6.14
C GLN A 173 7.06 -8.73 -5.34
N PRO A 174 6.86 -10.03 -5.65
CA PRO A 174 7.35 -11.10 -4.79
C PRO A 174 8.85 -11.41 -4.94
N GLN A 175 9.52 -10.90 -5.98
CA GLN A 175 10.87 -11.33 -6.34
C GLN A 175 11.87 -11.18 -5.20
N ALA A 176 11.90 -10.01 -4.55
CA ALA A 176 12.84 -9.75 -3.47
C ALA A 176 12.52 -10.57 -2.20
N THR A 177 11.24 -10.69 -1.84
CA THR A 177 10.82 -11.47 -0.68
C THR A 177 11.00 -12.97 -0.89
N LEU A 178 10.80 -13.48 -2.11
CA LEU A 178 11.11 -14.88 -2.47
C LEU A 178 12.62 -15.15 -2.44
N ALA A 179 13.42 -14.26 -3.04
CA ALA A 179 14.88 -14.37 -3.02
C ALA A 179 15.46 -14.32 -1.60
N ALA A 180 14.80 -13.59 -0.70
CA ALA A 180 15.18 -13.51 0.71
C ALA A 180 14.68 -14.70 1.56
N GLY A 181 13.85 -15.58 1.02
CA GLY A 181 13.20 -16.66 1.79
C GLY A 181 12.12 -16.16 2.77
N MET A 182 11.64 -14.93 2.58
CA MET A 182 10.66 -14.30 3.49
C MET A 182 9.21 -14.44 3.03
N CYS A 183 8.97 -15.04 1.88
CA CYS A 183 7.65 -15.31 1.36
C CYS A 183 7.68 -16.57 0.48
N THR A 184 6.70 -17.45 0.63
CA THR A 184 6.48 -18.60 -0.26
C THR A 184 5.36 -18.30 -1.28
N ARG A 185 4.48 -17.35 -0.96
CA ARG A 185 3.33 -16.98 -1.79
C ARG A 185 3.77 -16.20 -3.03
N ARG A 186 3.51 -16.73 -4.21
CA ARG A 186 3.78 -16.10 -5.51
C ARG A 186 2.62 -15.23 -6.01
N THR A 187 1.38 -15.61 -5.66
CA THR A 187 0.16 -14.92 -6.08
C THR A 187 -0.09 -13.65 -5.24
N PRO A 188 -0.56 -12.55 -5.86
CA PRO A 188 -0.96 -11.35 -5.14
C PRO A 188 -2.30 -11.55 -4.41
N SER A 189 -2.58 -10.72 -3.40
CA SER A 189 -3.89 -10.68 -2.72
C SER A 189 -4.93 -9.92 -3.53
N GLY A 190 -4.51 -9.12 -4.48
CA GLY A 190 -5.35 -8.33 -5.36
C GLY A 190 -4.54 -7.73 -6.48
N ILE A 191 -5.24 -7.15 -7.44
CA ILE A 191 -4.63 -6.48 -8.60
C ILE A 191 -5.42 -5.20 -8.86
N ALA A 192 -4.72 -4.11 -9.15
CA ALA A 192 -5.32 -2.84 -9.54
C ALA A 192 -4.84 -2.39 -10.92
N LEU A 193 -5.69 -1.68 -11.64
CA LEU A 193 -5.40 -1.05 -12.93
C LEU A 193 -5.81 0.42 -12.85
N ARG A 194 -4.93 1.36 -13.21
CA ARG A 194 -5.24 2.79 -13.19
C ARG A 194 -4.56 3.57 -14.30
N GLY A 195 -5.12 4.74 -14.62
CA GLY A 195 -4.51 5.74 -15.46
C GLY A 195 -4.74 7.15 -14.94
N TYR A 196 -3.99 8.10 -15.49
CA TYR A 196 -4.21 9.53 -15.26
C TYR A 196 -4.82 10.17 -16.51
N ILE A 197 -5.87 10.94 -16.29
CA ILE A 197 -6.58 11.63 -17.36
C ILE A 197 -6.81 13.10 -17.00
N ARG A 198 -6.61 14.01 -17.93
CA ARG A 198 -6.90 15.43 -17.78
C ARG A 198 -8.23 15.76 -18.44
N ASN A 199 -9.15 16.42 -17.71
CA ASN A 199 -10.43 16.83 -18.24
C ASN A 199 -11.00 18.02 -17.41
N ALA A 200 -10.79 19.24 -17.92
CA ALA A 200 -11.24 20.47 -17.22
C ALA A 200 -12.76 20.53 -17.02
N ALA A 201 -13.55 19.98 -17.96
CA ALA A 201 -15.01 19.99 -17.84
C ALA A 201 -15.54 19.15 -16.67
N MET A 202 -14.72 18.23 -16.15
CA MET A 202 -15.10 17.37 -15.03
C MET A 202 -14.68 17.91 -13.67
N SER A 203 -13.83 18.94 -13.59
CA SER A 203 -13.26 19.44 -12.34
C SER A 203 -14.32 20.02 -11.37
N ALA A 204 -15.37 20.64 -11.89
CA ALA A 204 -16.49 21.10 -11.07
C ALA A 204 -17.48 19.98 -10.69
N ARG A 205 -17.45 18.84 -11.40
CA ARG A 205 -18.38 17.72 -11.20
C ARG A 205 -17.83 16.66 -10.24
N ILE A 206 -16.52 16.44 -10.25
CA ILE A 206 -15.84 15.44 -9.42
C ILE A 206 -14.90 16.18 -8.46
N THR A 207 -15.40 16.50 -7.27
CA THR A 207 -14.68 17.31 -6.27
C THR A 207 -14.23 16.49 -5.05
N SER A 208 -14.76 15.27 -4.90
CA SER A 208 -14.45 14.32 -3.82
C SER A 208 -13.73 13.09 -4.35
N LEU A 209 -13.16 12.29 -3.45
CA LEU A 209 -12.72 10.95 -3.80
C LEU A 209 -13.96 10.07 -3.99
N GLU A 210 -14.14 9.50 -5.17
CA GLU A 210 -15.30 8.68 -5.50
C GLU A 210 -14.92 7.20 -5.60
N VAL A 211 -15.67 6.34 -4.91
CA VAL A 211 -15.55 4.88 -4.97
C VAL A 211 -16.89 4.26 -5.33
N VAL A 212 -16.89 3.37 -6.32
CA VAL A 212 -18.10 2.83 -6.96
C VAL A 212 -18.09 1.32 -6.91
N TRP A 213 -19.09 0.74 -6.26
CA TRP A 213 -19.32 -0.71 -6.24
C TRP A 213 -20.43 -1.12 -7.19
N HIS A 214 -20.22 -2.22 -7.88
CA HIS A 214 -21.27 -2.84 -8.72
C HIS A 214 -20.96 -4.33 -8.94
N LYS A 215 -22.00 -5.15 -9.14
CA LYS A 215 -21.81 -6.60 -9.36
C LYS A 215 -20.89 -6.97 -10.54
N LYS A 216 -20.81 -6.12 -11.57
CA LYS A 216 -19.90 -6.31 -12.71
C LYS A 216 -18.45 -5.94 -12.39
N LEU A 217 -18.20 -5.24 -11.28
CA LEU A 217 -16.85 -4.90 -10.79
C LEU A 217 -16.39 -5.88 -9.70
N SER A 218 -17.28 -6.76 -9.23
CA SER A 218 -16.97 -7.75 -8.18
C SER A 218 -15.93 -8.76 -8.67
N PRO A 219 -14.97 -9.15 -7.81
CA PRO A 219 -14.82 -8.82 -6.39
C PRO A 219 -13.99 -7.54 -6.13
N GLY A 220 -14.52 -6.39 -6.45
CA GLY A 220 -13.80 -5.12 -6.28
C GLY A 220 -14.66 -3.91 -6.55
N TYR A 221 -14.01 -2.81 -6.90
CA TYR A 221 -14.62 -1.50 -7.12
C TYR A 221 -13.86 -0.67 -8.15
N GLY A 222 -14.50 0.41 -8.63
CA GLY A 222 -13.86 1.46 -9.41
C GLY A 222 -13.69 2.74 -8.58
N TRP A 223 -12.73 3.59 -8.96
CA TRP A 223 -12.52 4.88 -8.31
C TRP A 223 -12.23 6.00 -9.31
N ILE A 224 -12.51 7.23 -8.88
CA ILE A 224 -12.07 8.47 -9.51
C ILE A 224 -11.61 9.42 -8.41
N PHE A 225 -10.32 9.78 -8.41
CA PHE A 225 -9.74 10.68 -7.41
C PHE A 225 -9.14 11.90 -8.10
N PRO A 226 -9.61 13.13 -7.76
CA PRO A 226 -9.07 14.36 -8.34
C PRO A 226 -7.67 14.63 -7.78
N CYS A 227 -6.69 14.83 -8.68
CA CYS A 227 -5.28 15.09 -8.33
C CYS A 227 -4.90 16.58 -8.35
N GLY A 228 -5.81 17.47 -8.71
CA GLY A 228 -5.51 18.88 -9.01
C GLY A 228 -5.24 19.11 -10.50
N ASP A 229 -5.20 20.37 -10.94
CA ASP A 229 -4.89 20.78 -12.31
C ASP A 229 -5.69 20.04 -13.40
N ASP A 230 -6.99 19.83 -13.12
CA ASP A 230 -7.91 19.07 -13.97
C ASP A 230 -7.49 17.60 -14.23
N VAL A 231 -6.56 17.07 -13.45
CA VAL A 231 -6.08 15.69 -13.55
C VAL A 231 -6.83 14.80 -12.58
N PHE A 232 -7.17 13.61 -13.04
CA PHE A 232 -7.86 12.58 -12.27
C PHE A 232 -7.09 11.26 -12.35
N ASN A 233 -6.95 10.59 -11.21
CA ASN A 233 -6.58 9.19 -11.12
C ASN A 233 -7.85 8.37 -11.22
N ILE A 234 -8.00 7.58 -12.28
CA ILE A 234 -9.15 6.70 -12.50
C ILE A 234 -8.69 5.25 -12.59
N GLY A 235 -9.40 4.35 -11.93
CA GLY A 235 -9.00 2.95 -11.96
C GLY A 235 -10.04 1.98 -11.42
N VAL A 236 -9.66 0.70 -11.45
CA VAL A 236 -10.40 -0.41 -10.86
C VAL A 236 -9.44 -1.30 -10.08
N GLY A 237 -9.92 -1.84 -8.96
CA GLY A 237 -9.19 -2.81 -8.17
C GLY A 237 -10.06 -4.02 -7.88
N VAL A 238 -9.46 -5.21 -7.91
CA VAL A 238 -10.10 -6.45 -7.51
C VAL A 238 -9.26 -7.09 -6.40
N ALA A 239 -9.92 -7.48 -5.31
CA ALA A 239 -9.32 -8.23 -4.25
C ALA A 239 -9.62 -9.71 -4.46
N GLN A 240 -8.60 -10.55 -4.45
CA GLN A 240 -8.74 -11.99 -4.47
C GLN A 240 -8.47 -12.48 -3.06
N SER A 241 -9.51 -12.85 -2.33
CA SER A 241 -9.35 -13.60 -1.10
C SER A 241 -9.07 -15.06 -1.45
N GLU A 242 -7.79 -15.41 -1.68
CA GLU A 242 -7.38 -16.80 -1.60
C GLU A 242 -7.39 -17.21 -0.13
N ARG A 243 -8.48 -17.75 0.35
CA ARG A 243 -8.44 -18.62 1.51
C ARG A 243 -7.91 -19.97 1.05
N GLU A 244 -6.75 -20.39 1.50
CA GLU A 244 -6.48 -21.80 1.69
C GLU A 244 -7.57 -22.31 2.63
N GLY A 245 -8.56 -22.95 2.05
CA GLY A 245 -9.62 -23.57 2.83
C GLY A 245 -8.95 -24.59 3.74
N SER A 246 -9.34 -24.62 5.02
CA SER A 246 -8.95 -25.61 6.01
C SER A 246 -9.14 -27.08 5.54
N ASN A 247 -9.62 -27.30 4.32
CA ASN A 247 -9.90 -28.58 3.69
C ASN A 247 -9.13 -28.80 2.37
N GLY A 248 -8.04 -28.07 2.09
CA GLY A 248 -7.19 -28.34 0.91
C GLY A 248 -7.86 -28.11 -0.46
N ARG A 249 -9.04 -27.53 -0.53
CA ARG A 249 -9.68 -27.19 -1.79
C ARG A 249 -9.19 -25.81 -2.24
N GLN A 250 -8.32 -25.78 -3.23
CA GLN A 250 -7.99 -24.58 -3.99
C GLN A 250 -9.27 -24.01 -4.61
N HIS A 251 -9.75 -22.86 -4.10
CA HIS A 251 -10.76 -22.11 -4.86
C HIS A 251 -10.13 -21.65 -6.17
N LYS A 252 -10.74 -22.01 -7.31
CA LYS A 252 -10.30 -21.56 -8.62
C LYS A 252 -10.15 -20.06 -8.62
N VAL A 253 -8.91 -19.58 -8.80
CA VAL A 253 -8.62 -18.16 -9.09
C VAL A 253 -9.46 -17.79 -10.30
N ARG A 254 -10.43 -16.91 -10.14
CA ARG A 254 -11.17 -16.35 -11.26
C ARG A 254 -10.19 -15.47 -12.03
N HIS A 255 -9.84 -15.86 -13.24
CA HIS A 255 -9.11 -14.99 -14.15
C HIS A 255 -9.97 -13.76 -14.44
N VAL A 256 -9.68 -12.63 -13.79
CA VAL A 256 -10.37 -11.37 -14.01
C VAL A 256 -9.55 -10.54 -14.98
N ASN A 257 -10.14 -10.22 -16.13
CA ASN A 257 -9.55 -9.27 -17.06
C ASN A 257 -9.84 -7.84 -16.58
N LEU A 258 -8.84 -7.18 -15.99
CA LEU A 258 -9.01 -5.82 -15.46
C LEU A 258 -9.37 -4.77 -16.52
N ARG A 259 -9.00 -4.96 -17.78
CA ARG A 259 -9.39 -4.06 -18.85
C ARG A 259 -10.90 -4.16 -19.14
N GLU A 260 -11.47 -5.37 -19.05
CA GLU A 260 -12.93 -5.57 -19.15
C GLU A 260 -13.67 -4.98 -17.94
N VAL A 261 -13.10 -5.13 -16.72
CA VAL A 261 -13.65 -4.50 -15.52
C VAL A 261 -13.62 -2.98 -15.63
N PHE A 262 -12.53 -2.40 -16.17
CA PHE A 262 -12.43 -0.98 -16.40
C PHE A 262 -13.44 -0.47 -17.45
N ALA A 263 -13.61 -1.20 -18.55
CA ALA A 263 -14.63 -0.90 -19.56
C ALA A 263 -16.06 -0.98 -18.98
N ALA A 264 -16.30 -2.00 -18.12
CA ALA A 264 -17.56 -2.09 -17.37
C ALA A 264 -17.76 -0.89 -16.45
N PHE A 265 -16.72 -0.45 -15.72
CA PHE A 265 -16.78 0.74 -14.86
C PHE A 265 -17.21 1.99 -15.65
N GLN A 266 -16.61 2.25 -16.81
CA GLN A 266 -16.99 3.36 -17.68
C GLN A 266 -18.45 3.25 -18.14
N SER A 267 -18.90 2.05 -18.51
CA SER A 267 -20.28 1.84 -18.99
C SER A 267 -21.33 2.05 -17.89
N LEU A 268 -21.00 1.74 -16.64
CA LEU A 268 -21.91 1.75 -15.50
C LEU A 268 -22.00 3.09 -14.78
N TYR A 269 -20.91 3.84 -14.79
CA TYR A 269 -20.81 5.07 -14.04
C TYR A 269 -20.59 6.27 -14.97
N ALA A 270 -21.65 7.06 -15.14
CA ALA A 270 -21.64 8.19 -16.07
C ALA A 270 -20.46 9.15 -15.89
N PRO A 271 -20.04 9.55 -14.64
CA PRO A 271 -18.86 10.38 -14.47
C PRO A 271 -17.58 9.73 -15.01
N ALA A 272 -17.40 8.41 -14.88
CA ALA A 272 -16.23 7.69 -15.43
C ALA A 272 -16.26 7.70 -16.97
N ARG A 273 -17.43 7.47 -17.56
CA ARG A 273 -17.60 7.54 -19.02
C ARG A 273 -17.31 8.93 -19.56
N ASP A 274 -17.92 9.97 -18.95
CA ASP A 274 -17.79 11.36 -19.40
C ASP A 274 -16.34 11.87 -19.21
N LEU A 275 -15.68 11.45 -18.11
CA LEU A 275 -14.28 11.75 -17.84
C LEU A 275 -13.36 11.22 -18.94
N VAL A 276 -13.57 9.95 -19.33
CA VAL A 276 -12.75 9.30 -20.37
C VAL A 276 -13.08 9.82 -21.77
N ALA A 277 -14.36 9.99 -22.10
CA ALA A 277 -14.77 10.44 -23.44
C ALA A 277 -14.32 11.86 -23.77
N GLY A 278 -14.31 12.77 -22.80
CA GLY A 278 -13.91 14.17 -22.98
C GLY A 278 -12.49 14.49 -22.49
N GLY A 279 -11.74 13.51 -22.03
CA GLY A 279 -10.43 13.69 -21.43
C GLY A 279 -9.25 13.31 -22.32
N ARG A 280 -8.05 13.77 -21.91
CA ARG A 280 -6.77 13.39 -22.52
C ARG A 280 -5.95 12.59 -21.52
N TRP A 281 -5.58 11.36 -21.90
CA TRP A 281 -4.68 10.53 -21.10
C TRP A 281 -3.29 11.18 -20.96
N LEU A 282 -2.69 11.05 -19.79
CA LEU A 282 -1.34 11.54 -19.50
C LEU A 282 -0.30 10.41 -19.64
N ALA A 283 -0.45 9.63 -20.69
CA ALA A 283 0.44 8.54 -21.06
C ALA A 283 0.47 8.41 -22.58
N GLU A 284 1.47 7.73 -23.10
CA GLU A 284 1.55 7.41 -24.53
C GLU A 284 0.39 6.48 -24.94
N PRO A 285 -0.03 6.56 -26.22
CA PRO A 285 -1.08 5.67 -26.74
C PRO A 285 -0.73 4.19 -26.50
N GLY A 286 -1.66 3.44 -25.90
CA GLY A 286 -1.49 2.04 -25.53
C GLY A 286 -0.92 1.82 -24.12
N GLU A 287 -0.41 2.85 -23.44
CA GLU A 287 0.11 2.81 -22.07
C GLU A 287 -0.78 3.55 -21.05
N GLU A 288 -2.01 3.89 -21.45
CA GLU A 288 -2.93 4.70 -20.63
C GLU A 288 -3.21 4.06 -19.27
N LEU A 289 -3.29 2.74 -19.25
CA LEU A 289 -3.64 1.96 -18.07
C LEU A 289 -2.47 1.08 -17.64
N LYS A 290 -2.02 1.27 -16.40
CA LYS A 290 -0.94 0.49 -15.77
C LYS A 290 -1.50 -0.34 -14.62
N GLY A 291 -1.08 -1.62 -14.56
CA GLY A 291 -1.48 -2.56 -13.53
C GLY A 291 -0.40 -2.82 -12.48
N ALA A 292 -0.82 -3.13 -11.25
CA ALA A 292 0.08 -3.60 -10.21
C ALA A 292 -0.60 -4.58 -9.26
N PRO A 293 0.16 -5.55 -8.70
CA PRO A 293 -0.32 -6.41 -7.64
C PRO A 293 -0.46 -5.66 -6.32
N LEU A 294 -1.27 -6.22 -5.43
CA LEU A 294 -1.45 -5.82 -4.03
C LEU A 294 -1.14 -7.00 -3.11
N ARG A 295 -0.57 -6.70 -1.92
CA ARG A 295 -0.38 -7.65 -0.83
C ARG A 295 -1.07 -7.10 0.42
N CYS A 296 -2.05 -7.87 0.91
CA CYS A 296 -2.98 -7.41 1.92
C CYS A 296 -2.91 -8.25 3.20
N SER A 297 -3.54 -7.72 4.26
CA SER A 297 -3.95 -8.44 5.48
C SER A 297 -2.80 -8.93 6.37
N LEU A 298 -1.57 -8.42 6.17
CA LEU A 298 -0.36 -8.90 6.85
C LEU A 298 -0.16 -10.42 6.67
N GLU A 299 -0.48 -10.94 5.49
CA GLU A 299 -0.43 -12.36 5.18
C GLU A 299 0.57 -12.68 4.07
N GLY A 300 1.10 -13.91 4.11
CA GLY A 300 1.93 -14.47 3.06
C GLY A 300 3.40 -14.06 3.08
N ALA A 301 3.85 -13.30 4.10
CA ALA A 301 5.25 -13.00 4.34
C ALA A 301 5.62 -13.20 5.82
N ARG A 302 6.86 -13.64 6.06
CA ARG A 302 7.47 -13.58 7.40
C ARG A 302 7.86 -12.15 7.68
N LEU A 303 7.60 -11.68 8.90
CA LEU A 303 7.90 -10.29 9.30
C LEU A 303 9.37 -10.08 9.63
N GLU A 304 10.05 -11.13 10.07
CA GLU A 304 11.43 -11.04 10.55
C GLU A 304 12.21 -12.35 10.32
N ALA A 305 13.52 -12.23 10.26
CA ALA A 305 14.51 -13.30 10.35
C ALA A 305 15.80 -12.74 10.97
N PRO A 306 16.75 -13.58 11.45
CA PRO A 306 18.01 -13.09 11.99
C PRO A 306 18.71 -12.09 11.06
N GLY A 307 18.91 -10.84 11.52
CA GLY A 307 19.47 -9.73 10.76
C GLY A 307 18.57 -9.10 9.71
N MET A 308 17.27 -9.46 9.64
CA MET A 308 16.37 -8.96 8.59
C MET A 308 14.95 -8.71 9.09
N LEU A 309 14.35 -7.57 8.65
CA LEU A 309 12.95 -7.20 8.86
C LEU A 309 12.25 -6.97 7.51
N VAL A 310 10.96 -7.28 7.42
CA VAL A 310 10.14 -7.06 6.22
C VAL A 310 9.06 -6.03 6.51
N ALA A 311 9.03 -4.94 5.76
CA ALA A 311 8.12 -3.81 6.01
C ALA A 311 7.31 -3.41 4.77
N GLY A 312 6.26 -2.66 4.98
CA GLY A 312 5.38 -2.15 3.93
C GLY A 312 4.59 -3.25 3.25
N GLU A 313 4.27 -3.01 1.99
CA GLU A 313 3.46 -3.96 1.21
C GLU A 313 4.17 -5.31 0.98
N ALA A 314 5.48 -5.38 1.14
CA ALA A 314 6.23 -6.64 1.18
C ALA A 314 5.78 -7.53 2.35
N ALA A 315 5.40 -6.94 3.48
CA ALA A 315 4.81 -7.60 4.65
C ALA A 315 3.27 -7.76 4.54
N GLY A 316 2.64 -7.30 3.46
CA GLY A 316 1.19 -7.35 3.31
C GLY A 316 0.45 -6.19 3.98
N SER A 317 1.06 -5.02 4.13
CA SER A 317 0.49 -3.88 4.87
C SER A 317 -0.59 -3.09 4.14
N THR A 318 -1.31 -3.69 3.18
CA THR A 318 -2.45 -3.08 2.49
C THR A 318 -3.77 -3.65 3.02
N TYR A 319 -4.76 -2.79 3.25
CA TYR A 319 -6.10 -3.22 3.65
C TYR A 319 -6.85 -3.87 2.48
N ALA A 320 -7.40 -5.07 2.70
CA ALA A 320 -8.03 -5.85 1.62
C ALA A 320 -9.30 -5.18 1.06
N PHE A 321 -10.12 -4.54 1.90
CA PHE A 321 -11.39 -3.94 1.48
C PHE A 321 -11.20 -2.67 0.66
N THR A 322 -10.30 -1.78 1.12
CA THR A 322 -10.14 -0.43 0.56
C THR A 322 -8.94 -0.29 -0.36
N GLY A 323 -7.99 -1.24 -0.30
CA GLY A 323 -6.72 -1.15 -1.05
C GLY A 323 -5.77 -0.07 -0.51
N GLU A 324 -6.06 0.53 0.63
CA GLU A 324 -5.22 1.53 1.29
C GLU A 324 -4.01 0.86 1.92
N GLY A 325 -2.82 1.46 1.73
CA GLY A 325 -1.59 0.88 2.25
C GLY A 325 -0.45 1.87 2.41
N ILE A 326 -0.61 3.15 2.00
CA ILE A 326 0.48 4.15 2.07
C ILE A 326 0.84 4.44 3.53
N GLY A 327 -0.15 4.73 4.38
CA GLY A 327 0.06 5.01 5.80
C GLY A 327 0.64 3.82 6.53
N LYS A 328 0.05 2.64 6.35
CA LYS A 328 0.53 1.40 6.98
C LYS A 328 1.91 0.96 6.48
N ALA A 329 2.25 1.26 5.24
CA ALA A 329 3.60 1.04 4.74
C ALA A 329 4.61 1.91 5.50
N MET A 330 4.35 3.23 5.64
CA MET A 330 5.20 4.11 6.44
C MET A 330 5.25 3.67 7.91
N GLU A 331 4.12 3.33 8.51
CA GLU A 331 4.02 2.88 9.91
C GLU A 331 4.88 1.64 10.18
N THR A 332 4.80 0.62 9.32
CA THR A 332 5.67 -0.57 9.46
C THR A 332 7.14 -0.26 9.24
N GLY A 333 7.48 0.67 8.34
CA GLY A 333 8.85 1.15 8.16
C GLY A 333 9.37 1.90 9.39
N ILE A 334 8.53 2.74 10.01
CA ILE A 334 8.82 3.43 11.27
C ILE A 334 9.06 2.41 12.38
N HIS A 335 8.19 1.40 12.51
CA HIS A 335 8.36 0.33 13.51
C HIS A 335 9.65 -0.46 13.33
N ALA A 336 10.07 -0.72 12.07
CA ALA A 336 11.34 -1.39 11.81
C ALA A 336 12.53 -0.54 12.27
N ALA A 337 12.51 0.77 11.97
CA ALA A 337 13.56 1.67 12.42
C ALA A 337 13.63 1.77 13.95
N GLU A 338 12.48 1.92 14.61
CA GLU A 338 12.41 2.03 16.07
C GLU A 338 12.90 0.77 16.78
N ALA A 339 12.51 -0.41 16.28
CA ALA A 339 12.97 -1.67 16.83
C ALA A 339 14.51 -1.81 16.72
N ILE A 340 15.07 -1.48 15.55
CA ILE A 340 16.55 -1.50 15.34
C ILE A 340 17.26 -0.50 16.27
N LEU A 341 16.65 0.63 16.56
CA LEU A 341 17.23 1.65 17.43
C LEU A 341 17.06 1.33 18.92
N ALA A 342 16.08 0.54 19.30
CA ALA A 342 15.75 0.24 20.69
C ALA A 342 16.71 -0.76 21.33
N SER A 343 17.37 -1.64 20.56
CA SER A 343 18.23 -2.70 21.10
C SER A 343 19.39 -3.03 20.16
N ALA A 344 20.49 -3.49 20.72
CA ALA A 344 21.60 -4.11 19.99
C ALA A 344 21.41 -5.63 19.82
N ASP A 345 20.54 -6.25 20.63
CA ASP A 345 20.26 -7.68 20.56
C ASP A 345 19.29 -8.01 19.41
N ASP A 346 19.72 -8.91 18.52
CA ASP A 346 18.95 -9.31 17.33
C ASP A 346 17.58 -9.91 17.66
N ALA A 347 17.53 -10.78 18.66
CA ALA A 347 16.28 -11.45 19.05
C ALA A 347 15.29 -10.44 19.65
N ALA A 348 15.77 -9.51 20.46
CA ALA A 348 14.94 -8.44 21.04
C ALA A 348 14.40 -7.50 19.95
N VAL A 349 15.20 -7.08 18.98
CA VAL A 349 14.76 -6.25 17.85
C VAL A 349 13.67 -6.96 17.04
N ARG A 350 13.87 -8.23 16.72
CA ARG A 350 12.89 -9.01 15.94
C ARG A 350 11.57 -9.20 16.69
N ALA A 351 11.66 -9.51 17.97
CA ALA A 351 10.47 -9.67 18.82
C ALA A 351 9.69 -8.36 18.99
N ASP A 352 10.37 -7.23 19.23
CA ASP A 352 9.75 -5.90 19.32
C ASP A 352 9.08 -5.51 18.00
N TYR A 353 9.78 -5.67 16.87
CA TYR A 353 9.21 -5.39 15.56
C TYR A 353 7.96 -6.22 15.26
N ALA A 354 8.06 -7.55 15.45
CA ALA A 354 6.94 -8.45 15.24
C ALA A 354 5.74 -8.08 16.13
N ALA A 355 5.97 -7.77 17.41
CA ALA A 355 4.93 -7.35 18.34
C ALA A 355 4.22 -6.07 17.88
N ARG A 356 4.97 -5.05 17.44
CA ARG A 356 4.42 -3.78 16.92
C ARG A 356 3.57 -4.00 15.67
N VAL A 357 4.04 -4.79 14.71
CA VAL A 357 3.29 -5.08 13.48
C VAL A 357 2.05 -5.93 13.77
N LEU A 358 2.16 -6.93 14.63
CA LEU A 358 1.03 -7.78 15.03
C LEU A 358 -0.03 -7.03 15.85
N ALA A 359 0.34 -5.96 16.56
CA ALA A 359 -0.62 -5.07 17.22
C ALA A 359 -1.57 -4.37 16.23
N LEU A 360 -1.18 -4.25 14.95
CA LEU A 360 -2.05 -3.72 13.89
C LEU A 360 -3.05 -4.77 13.36
N LYS A 361 -2.78 -6.07 13.57
CA LYS A 361 -3.55 -7.19 12.99
C LYS A 361 -5.06 -7.11 13.22
N PRO A 362 -5.60 -6.74 14.41
CA PRO A 362 -7.04 -6.63 14.61
C PRO A 362 -7.74 -5.70 13.60
N ARG A 363 -7.08 -4.62 13.20
CA ARG A 363 -7.59 -3.69 12.18
C ARG A 363 -7.56 -4.32 10.79
N PHE A 364 -6.47 -4.99 10.43
CA PHE A 364 -6.39 -5.74 9.18
C PHE A 364 -7.46 -6.82 9.08
N ASP A 365 -7.72 -7.55 10.17
CA ASP A 365 -8.76 -8.58 10.23
C ASP A 365 -10.17 -7.99 10.04
N MET A 366 -10.41 -6.78 10.56
CA MET A 366 -11.66 -6.05 10.33
C MET A 366 -11.83 -5.72 8.84
N TYR A 367 -10.80 -5.19 8.19
CA TYR A 367 -10.84 -4.87 6.76
C TYR A 367 -10.91 -6.13 5.88
N GLU A 368 -10.30 -7.25 6.30
CA GLU A 368 -10.44 -8.54 5.63
C GLU A 368 -11.89 -9.06 5.70
N GLN A 369 -12.54 -8.92 6.85
CA GLN A 369 -13.97 -9.25 6.96
C GLN A 369 -14.85 -8.32 6.12
N ALA A 370 -14.51 -7.02 6.07
CA ALA A 370 -15.20 -6.04 5.23
C ALA A 370 -15.07 -6.34 3.74
N ASN A 371 -13.99 -6.99 3.32
CA ASN A 371 -13.73 -7.33 1.92
C ASN A 371 -14.82 -8.23 1.31
N ARG A 372 -15.60 -8.94 2.13
CA ARG A 372 -16.81 -9.65 1.68
C ARG A 372 -17.82 -8.74 0.97
N ALA A 373 -17.80 -7.43 1.24
CA ALA A 373 -18.65 -6.48 0.53
C ALA A 373 -18.19 -6.24 -0.91
N ASN A 374 -16.91 -6.44 -1.23
CA ASN A 374 -16.39 -6.44 -2.59
C ASN A 374 -16.88 -7.69 -3.37
N GLU A 375 -17.02 -8.84 -2.70
CA GLU A 375 -17.56 -10.07 -3.26
C GLU A 375 -19.09 -10.02 -3.42
N HIS A 376 -19.75 -9.36 -2.47
CA HIS A 376 -21.21 -9.25 -2.36
C HIS A 376 -21.66 -7.77 -2.33
N PRO A 377 -21.60 -7.03 -3.44
CA PRO A 377 -21.82 -5.58 -3.48
C PRO A 377 -23.19 -5.12 -2.96
N TRP A 378 -24.20 -6.00 -2.90
CA TRP A 378 -25.50 -5.69 -2.29
C TRP A 378 -25.38 -5.31 -0.79
N LEU A 379 -24.32 -5.75 -0.13
CA LEU A 379 -24.01 -5.31 1.24
C LEU A 379 -23.73 -3.81 1.32
N ILE A 380 -23.13 -3.25 0.26
CA ILE A 380 -22.91 -1.80 0.15
C ILE A 380 -24.25 -1.06 -0.02
N ASP A 381 -25.19 -1.61 -0.81
CA ASP A 381 -26.55 -1.03 -0.89
C ASP A 381 -27.19 -0.92 0.51
N LEU A 382 -27.08 -2.00 1.30
CA LEU A 382 -27.63 -2.05 2.64
C LEU A 382 -26.93 -1.07 3.58
N LEU A 383 -25.61 -0.96 3.48
CA LEU A 383 -24.79 -0.03 4.28
C LEU A 383 -25.15 1.42 3.94
N VAL A 384 -25.22 1.76 2.66
CA VAL A 384 -25.59 3.11 2.18
C VAL A 384 -27.02 3.45 2.59
N TRP A 385 -27.97 2.52 2.41
CA TRP A 385 -29.35 2.69 2.84
C TRP A 385 -29.47 2.95 4.35
N SER A 386 -28.69 2.21 5.13
CA SER A 386 -28.64 2.36 6.58
C SER A 386 -28.02 3.70 7.00
N ALA A 387 -26.91 4.10 6.37
CA ALA A 387 -26.19 5.33 6.68
C ALA A 387 -27.04 6.57 6.35
N LYS A 388 -27.76 6.59 5.24
CA LYS A 388 -28.71 7.68 4.87
C LYS A 388 -29.76 7.99 5.93
N ARG A 389 -30.07 7.03 6.80
CA ARG A 389 -31.11 7.17 7.85
C ARG A 389 -30.55 7.66 9.19
N SER A 390 -29.25 7.78 9.35
CA SER A 390 -28.65 8.15 10.63
C SER A 390 -27.30 8.86 10.46
N PRO A 391 -27.23 10.16 10.73
CA PRO A 391 -25.96 10.90 10.75
C PRO A 391 -24.91 10.25 11.66
N ARG A 392 -25.34 9.63 12.78
CA ARG A 392 -24.44 8.89 13.69
C ARG A 392 -23.73 7.72 13.00
N ARG A 393 -24.36 7.08 12.00
CA ARG A 393 -23.75 5.97 11.26
C ARG A 393 -22.70 6.48 10.28
N VAL A 394 -22.95 7.61 9.63
CA VAL A 394 -21.95 8.29 8.79
C VAL A 394 -20.76 8.71 9.62
N GLN A 395 -20.98 9.30 10.82
CA GLN A 395 -19.89 9.64 11.74
C GLN A 395 -19.08 8.41 12.20
N ARG A 396 -19.72 7.24 12.42
CA ARG A 396 -18.99 6.00 12.72
C ARG A 396 -18.14 5.54 11.53
N MET A 397 -18.63 5.69 10.30
CA MET A 397 -17.84 5.40 9.10
C MET A 397 -16.63 6.36 9.01
N ALA A 398 -16.83 7.65 9.28
CA ALA A 398 -15.74 8.60 9.40
C ALA A 398 -14.74 8.20 10.50
N GLY A 399 -15.20 7.76 11.66
CA GLY A 399 -14.33 7.26 12.74
C GLY A 399 -13.53 6.00 12.37
N VAL A 400 -14.05 5.14 11.48
CA VAL A 400 -13.27 4.03 10.92
C VAL A 400 -12.18 4.56 9.99
N LEU A 401 -12.51 5.52 9.14
CA LEU A 401 -11.57 6.17 8.23
C LEU A 401 -10.47 6.94 9.00
N GLU A 402 -10.85 7.62 10.11
CA GLU A 402 -9.94 8.33 11.02
C GLU A 402 -9.17 7.39 11.97
N GLU A 403 -9.39 6.09 11.88
CA GLU A 403 -8.80 5.07 12.76
C GLU A 403 -9.13 5.24 14.26
N THR A 404 -10.08 6.08 14.61
CA THR A 404 -10.52 6.30 16.00
C THR A 404 -11.48 5.21 16.52
N HIS A 405 -12.04 4.42 15.61
CA HIS A 405 -12.98 3.34 15.94
C HIS A 405 -12.58 2.03 15.23
N ILE A 406 -12.52 0.94 16.01
CA ILE A 406 -12.51 -0.43 15.48
C ILE A 406 -13.91 -0.99 15.73
N PRO A 407 -14.79 -1.09 14.73
CA PRO A 407 -16.10 -1.68 14.93
C PRO A 407 -15.96 -3.19 15.09
N THR A 408 -15.98 -3.68 16.32
CA THR A 408 -15.87 -5.10 16.66
C THR A 408 -17.00 -5.97 16.10
N ASP A 409 -18.18 -5.36 15.73
CA ASP A 409 -19.37 -6.09 15.26
C ASP A 409 -19.95 -5.60 13.94
N ALA A 410 -19.31 -4.64 13.25
CA ALA A 410 -19.95 -3.87 12.19
C ALA A 410 -20.04 -4.57 10.85
N VAL A 411 -19.21 -5.56 10.58
CA VAL A 411 -18.98 -6.11 9.24
C VAL A 411 -19.46 -7.55 9.06
N THR A 412 -19.97 -8.19 10.12
CA THR A 412 -20.66 -9.47 9.98
C THR A 412 -22.10 -9.25 9.50
N VAL A 413 -22.62 -10.14 8.64
CA VAL A 413 -24.03 -10.11 8.22
C VAL A 413 -24.96 -10.08 9.45
N ARG A 414 -24.65 -10.80 10.53
CA ARG A 414 -25.34 -10.74 11.82
C ARG A 414 -25.25 -9.36 12.47
N GLY A 415 -24.05 -8.73 12.49
CA GLY A 415 -23.86 -7.39 13.08
C GLY A 415 -24.57 -6.30 12.29
N VAL A 416 -24.59 -6.38 10.95
CA VAL A 416 -25.34 -5.46 10.09
C VAL A 416 -26.85 -5.67 10.30
N LEU A 417 -27.34 -6.90 10.33
CA LEU A 417 -28.77 -7.21 10.56
C LEU A 417 -29.19 -6.81 11.98
N ARG A 418 -28.41 -7.14 13.01
CA ARG A 418 -28.70 -6.75 14.41
C ARG A 418 -28.84 -5.24 14.54
N ARG A 419 -27.98 -4.44 13.88
CA ARG A 419 -28.03 -2.97 13.89
C ARG A 419 -29.13 -2.35 13.06
N ILE A 420 -29.67 -3.06 12.06
CA ILE A 420 -30.85 -2.64 11.31
C ILE A 420 -32.10 -2.82 12.16
N PHE A 421 -32.15 -3.87 12.98
CA PHE A 421 -33.31 -4.23 13.78
C PHE A 421 -33.23 -3.73 15.22
N ASP A 422 -32.06 -3.40 15.78
CA ASP A 422 -31.95 -2.70 17.05
C ASP A 422 -32.46 -1.25 16.91
N ARG A 423 -33.74 -1.09 17.09
CA ARG A 423 -34.38 0.19 17.35
C ARG A 423 -34.14 0.58 18.81
N ARG A 424 -32.99 1.21 19.12
CA ARG A 424 -32.86 2.02 20.36
C ARG A 424 -31.78 3.06 20.16
#